data_e0ee2848b177e8f4a297ed175d9e830a
#
_entry.id   e0ee2848b177e8f4a297ed175d9e830a
#
_cell.length_a   1.000
_cell.length_b   1.000
_cell.length_c   1.000
_cell.angle_alpha   90.00
_cell.angle_beta   90.00
_cell.angle_gamma   90.00
#
_symmetry.space_group_name_H-M   'P 1'
#
loop_
_entity.id
_entity.type
_entity.pdbx_description
1 polymer ?
#
loop_
_entity_poly.entity_id
_entity_poly.type
_entity_poly.pdbx_seq_one_letter_code
_entity_poly.pdbx_strand_id
1 'polypeptide(L)'
;MTEKEQLVELLVENPNSKLIAALIREVECLSEVNLKHESELLKGVWELRWSSSTQPWLKQAAWLENLQVLDPIQQKGVNLLRLSGPIGSLAVIAVEADLAINGEKQVGVTFKKGGWIGPSISNGWRPKLLKDINQSFPAWLDITVIDESLRICRGNAGTCFALIKRKDISVEEWIPNPNPQG
;
A
#
# COMPACT_ATOMS: atom_id res chain seq x y z
N MET A 1 14.05 8.43 -21.63
CA MET A 1 13.10 8.19 -20.55
C MET A 1 12.27 6.96 -20.92
N THR A 2 12.30 5.93 -20.11
CA THR A 2 11.51 4.73 -20.34
C THR A 2 10.05 4.96 -19.95
N GLU A 3 9.13 4.10 -20.44
CA GLU A 3 7.71 4.15 -20.07
C GLU A 3 7.51 4.09 -18.55
N LYS A 4 8.32 3.29 -17.85
CA LYS A 4 8.30 3.18 -16.39
C LYS A 4 8.77 4.48 -15.71
N GLU A 5 9.83 5.10 -16.18
CA GLU A 5 10.30 6.39 -15.63
C GLU A 5 9.24 7.48 -15.82
N GLN A 6 8.63 7.55 -17.01
CA GLN A 6 7.53 8.48 -17.28
C GLN A 6 6.31 8.22 -16.41
N LEU A 7 5.97 6.93 -16.17
CA LEU A 7 4.87 6.56 -15.28
C LEU A 7 5.14 7.03 -13.85
N VAL A 8 6.34 6.75 -13.32
CA VAL A 8 6.73 7.16 -11.95
C VAL A 8 6.68 8.67 -11.79
N GLU A 9 7.22 9.42 -12.76
CA GLU A 9 7.16 10.89 -12.75
C GLU A 9 5.71 11.41 -12.73
N LEU A 10 4.83 10.87 -13.58
CA LEU A 10 3.42 11.27 -13.60
C LEU A 10 2.69 10.89 -12.31
N LEU A 11 2.97 9.73 -11.72
CA LEU A 11 2.38 9.32 -10.45
C LEU A 11 2.77 10.28 -9.32
N VAL A 12 3.96 10.85 -9.35
CA VAL A 12 4.43 11.80 -8.33
C VAL A 12 3.91 13.21 -8.59
N GLU A 13 4.04 13.71 -9.82
CA GLU A 13 3.82 15.13 -10.14
C GLU A 13 2.39 15.44 -10.61
N ASN A 14 1.78 14.51 -11.35
CA ASN A 14 0.45 14.70 -11.94
C ASN A 14 -0.39 13.41 -11.94
N PRO A 15 -0.80 12.91 -10.76
CA PRO A 15 -1.51 11.64 -10.63
C PRO A 15 -2.92 11.63 -11.27
N ASN A 16 -3.41 12.76 -11.76
CA ASN A 16 -4.66 12.86 -12.49
C ASN A 16 -4.47 12.81 -14.02
N SER A 17 -3.24 12.60 -14.50
CA SER A 17 -2.95 12.50 -15.93
C SER A 17 -3.71 11.33 -16.58
N LYS A 18 -4.34 11.63 -17.74
CA LYS A 18 -5.03 10.59 -18.53
C LYS A 18 -4.08 9.56 -19.16
N LEU A 19 -2.79 9.86 -19.22
CA LEU A 19 -1.76 8.97 -19.77
C LEU A 19 -1.43 7.80 -18.85
N ILE A 20 -1.67 7.91 -17.53
CA ILE A 20 -1.28 6.91 -16.55
C ILE A 20 -1.85 5.53 -16.89
N ALA A 21 -3.12 5.45 -17.25
CA ALA A 21 -3.76 4.16 -17.57
C ALA A 21 -3.14 3.47 -18.81
N ALA A 22 -2.65 4.23 -19.79
CA ALA A 22 -1.96 3.67 -20.95
C ALA A 22 -0.55 3.19 -20.58
N LEU A 23 0.22 4.02 -19.87
CA LEU A 23 1.56 3.67 -19.40
C LEU A 23 1.57 2.47 -18.46
N ILE A 24 0.57 2.33 -17.58
CA ILE A 24 0.42 1.14 -16.74
C ILE A 24 0.37 -0.13 -17.60
N ARG A 25 -0.44 -0.15 -18.67
CA ARG A 25 -0.56 -1.32 -19.55
C ARG A 25 0.75 -1.64 -20.25
N GLU A 26 1.48 -0.63 -20.71
CA GLU A 26 2.78 -0.81 -21.37
C GLU A 26 3.81 -1.39 -20.40
N VAL A 27 3.89 -0.83 -19.19
CA VAL A 27 4.81 -1.31 -18.14
C VAL A 27 4.45 -2.74 -17.69
N GLU A 28 3.16 -3.06 -17.52
CA GLU A 28 2.70 -4.41 -17.18
C GLU A 28 3.08 -5.45 -18.25
N CYS A 29 3.00 -5.08 -19.55
CA CYS A 29 3.38 -5.97 -20.66
C CYS A 29 4.87 -6.31 -20.68
N LEU A 30 5.71 -5.43 -20.12
CA LEU A 30 7.16 -5.60 -20.07
C LEU A 30 7.67 -6.19 -18.75
N SER A 31 6.77 -6.41 -17.78
CA SER A 31 7.12 -6.82 -16.43
C SER A 31 6.81 -8.30 -16.19
N GLU A 32 7.77 -9.01 -15.61
CA GLU A 32 7.59 -10.34 -15.07
C GLU A 32 7.74 -10.26 -13.55
N VAL A 33 6.75 -10.75 -12.81
CA VAL A 33 6.75 -10.76 -11.34
C VAL A 33 6.75 -12.19 -10.84
N ASN A 34 7.66 -12.48 -9.90
CA ASN A 34 7.67 -13.76 -9.20
C ASN A 34 7.90 -13.56 -7.70
N LEU A 35 6.81 -13.43 -6.95
CA LEU A 35 6.84 -13.20 -5.51
C LEU A 35 7.46 -14.34 -4.70
N LYS A 36 7.67 -15.54 -5.28
CA LYS A 36 8.42 -16.61 -4.62
C LYS A 36 9.89 -16.23 -4.40
N HIS A 37 10.42 -15.36 -5.27
CA HIS A 37 11.81 -14.90 -5.23
C HIS A 37 11.95 -13.42 -4.85
N GLU A 38 10.89 -12.63 -5.07
CA GLU A 38 10.90 -11.17 -4.97
C GLU A 38 9.98 -10.64 -3.85
N SER A 39 9.52 -11.52 -2.94
CA SER A 39 8.58 -11.13 -1.87
C SER A 39 9.11 -10.01 -0.97
N GLU A 40 10.41 -9.90 -0.81
CA GLU A 40 11.04 -8.85 0.00
C GLU A 40 10.80 -7.44 -0.59
N LEU A 41 10.65 -7.32 -1.92
CA LEU A 41 10.30 -6.05 -2.55
C LEU A 41 8.96 -5.49 -2.07
N LEU A 42 8.04 -6.38 -1.64
CA LEU A 42 6.76 -5.95 -1.03
C LEU A 42 6.96 -5.20 0.27
N LYS A 43 8.06 -5.48 1.03
CA LYS A 43 8.31 -4.81 2.31
C LYS A 43 8.49 -3.32 2.10
N GLY A 44 7.70 -2.54 2.80
CA GLY A 44 7.77 -1.09 2.75
C GLY A 44 6.44 -0.40 3.01
N VAL A 45 6.50 0.92 2.90
CA VAL A 45 5.32 1.79 2.94
C VAL A 45 5.04 2.26 1.51
N TRP A 46 3.84 1.97 1.04
CA TRP A 46 3.42 2.23 -0.34
C TRP A 46 2.28 3.24 -0.35
N GLU A 47 2.48 4.36 -1.02
CA GLU A 47 1.45 5.39 -1.18
C GLU A 47 0.65 5.15 -2.45
N LEU A 48 -0.67 5.07 -2.34
CA LEU A 48 -1.55 5.00 -3.49
C LEU A 48 -1.55 6.35 -4.23
N ARG A 49 -1.04 6.36 -5.46
CA ARG A 49 -0.96 7.55 -6.30
C ARG A 49 -1.99 7.56 -7.41
N TRP A 50 -2.46 6.39 -7.84
CA TRP A 50 -3.49 6.29 -8.86
C TRP A 50 -4.31 5.01 -8.68
N SER A 51 -5.61 5.11 -9.00
CA SER A 51 -6.52 3.96 -9.02
C SER A 51 -7.52 4.10 -10.15
N SER A 52 -7.87 2.97 -10.77
CA SER A 52 -8.98 2.91 -11.74
C SER A 52 -10.37 2.95 -11.08
N SER A 53 -10.43 2.94 -9.74
CA SER A 53 -11.67 3.00 -8.98
C SER A 53 -12.34 4.36 -9.08
N THR A 54 -13.67 4.35 -9.06
CA THR A 54 -14.48 5.58 -8.93
C THR A 54 -14.76 5.96 -7.47
N GLN A 55 -14.36 5.12 -6.51
CA GLN A 55 -14.62 5.31 -5.09
C GLN A 55 -13.80 6.49 -4.52
N PRO A 56 -14.42 7.43 -3.77
CA PRO A 56 -13.74 8.65 -3.33
C PRO A 56 -12.47 8.41 -2.51
N TRP A 57 -12.45 7.40 -1.63
CA TRP A 57 -11.29 7.07 -0.77
C TRP A 57 -10.15 6.34 -1.49
N LEU A 58 -10.39 5.89 -2.74
CA LEU A 58 -9.38 5.31 -3.63
C LEU A 58 -8.94 6.29 -4.73
N LYS A 59 -9.49 7.50 -4.73
CA LYS A 59 -9.02 8.59 -5.59
C LYS A 59 -7.91 9.35 -4.87
N GLN A 60 -6.92 9.72 -5.65
CA GLN A 60 -5.86 10.58 -5.15
C GLN A 60 -6.41 11.97 -4.82
N ALA A 61 -6.13 12.45 -3.62
CA ALA A 61 -6.46 13.79 -3.16
C ALA A 61 -5.22 14.41 -2.47
N ALA A 62 -4.89 15.65 -2.79
CA ALA A 62 -3.68 16.29 -2.29
C ALA A 62 -3.63 16.44 -0.76
N TRP A 63 -4.79 16.40 -0.11
CA TRP A 63 -4.92 16.52 1.35
C TRP A 63 -5.05 15.17 2.07
N LEU A 64 -5.06 14.04 1.34
CA LEU A 64 -5.30 12.71 1.89
C LEU A 64 -4.22 11.74 1.38
N GLU A 65 -3.54 11.09 2.30
CA GLU A 65 -2.61 10.00 2.02
C GLU A 65 -3.28 8.65 2.29
N ASN A 66 -3.24 7.78 1.30
CA ASN A 66 -3.64 6.38 1.41
C ASN A 66 -2.39 5.52 1.33
N LEU A 67 -1.98 4.97 2.46
CA LEU A 67 -0.74 4.22 2.61
C LEU A 67 -1.03 2.75 2.88
N GLN A 68 -0.20 1.89 2.31
CA GLN A 68 -0.17 0.46 2.60
C GLN A 68 1.20 0.12 3.17
N VAL A 69 1.24 -0.21 4.44
CA VAL A 69 2.45 -0.71 5.11
C VAL A 69 2.44 -2.23 5.01
N LEU A 70 3.48 -2.82 4.43
CA LEU A 70 3.55 -4.26 4.22
C LEU A 70 4.84 -4.83 4.83
N ASP A 71 4.71 -5.93 5.53
CA ASP A 71 5.82 -6.79 5.95
C ASP A 71 5.48 -8.24 5.59
N PRO A 72 5.96 -8.73 4.44
CA PRO A 72 5.69 -10.09 3.98
C PRO A 72 6.35 -11.15 4.87
N ILE A 73 7.45 -10.82 5.57
CA ILE A 73 8.15 -11.74 6.49
C ILE A 73 7.27 -12.00 7.71
N GLN A 74 6.67 -10.97 8.28
CA GLN A 74 5.74 -11.09 9.38
C GLN A 74 4.32 -11.49 8.92
N GLN A 75 4.08 -11.56 7.61
CA GLN A 75 2.77 -11.80 7.01
C GLN A 75 1.72 -10.76 7.46
N LYS A 76 2.14 -9.51 7.63
CA LYS A 76 1.30 -8.41 8.13
C LYS A 76 1.21 -7.27 7.14
N GLY A 77 0.04 -6.65 7.13
CA GLY A 77 -0.21 -5.41 6.40
C GLY A 77 -1.09 -4.46 7.20
N VAL A 78 -0.88 -3.17 6.99
CA VAL A 78 -1.72 -2.12 7.57
C VAL A 78 -2.05 -1.11 6.49
N ASN A 79 -3.33 -0.94 6.21
CA ASN A 79 -3.80 0.16 5.36
C ASN A 79 -4.07 1.38 6.24
N LEU A 80 -3.52 2.52 5.86
CA LEU A 80 -3.65 3.77 6.58
C LEU A 80 -4.29 4.83 5.70
N LEU A 81 -5.28 5.52 6.22
CA LEU A 81 -5.85 6.71 5.63
C LEU A 81 -5.63 7.88 6.59
N ARG A 82 -4.86 8.88 6.17
CA ARG A 82 -4.50 10.03 7.00
C ARG A 82 -4.51 11.33 6.21
N LEU A 83 -4.61 12.45 6.90
CA LEU A 83 -4.42 13.76 6.29
C LEU A 83 -2.95 13.96 5.91
N SER A 84 -2.72 14.66 4.80
CA SER A 84 -1.35 15.03 4.38
C SER A 84 -0.78 16.14 5.27
N GLY A 85 0.54 16.15 5.42
CA GLY A 85 1.26 17.20 6.14
C GLY A 85 1.33 17.00 7.67
N PRO A 86 1.70 18.05 8.43
CA PRO A 86 2.03 17.95 9.86
C PRO A 86 0.90 17.44 10.75
N ILE A 87 -0.35 17.69 10.35
CA ILE A 87 -1.53 17.24 11.11
C ILE A 87 -1.93 15.79 10.81
N GLY A 88 -1.33 15.16 9.81
CA GLY A 88 -1.63 13.78 9.41
C GLY A 88 -1.30 12.73 10.47
N SER A 89 -0.41 13.07 11.41
CA SER A 89 -0.09 12.18 12.54
C SER A 89 -1.12 12.24 13.69
N LEU A 90 -2.03 13.21 13.68
CA LEU A 90 -2.99 13.41 14.78
C LEU A 90 -4.16 12.43 14.75
N ALA A 91 -4.56 11.98 13.56
CA ALA A 91 -5.65 11.03 13.43
C ALA A 91 -5.45 10.18 12.17
N VAL A 92 -5.41 8.88 12.35
CA VAL A 92 -5.22 7.91 11.27
C VAL A 92 -6.32 6.86 11.35
N ILE A 93 -7.00 6.61 10.24
CA ILE A 93 -7.84 5.42 10.10
C ILE A 93 -6.93 4.30 9.64
N ALA A 94 -6.94 3.18 10.36
CA ALA A 94 -6.11 2.03 10.07
C ALA A 94 -6.94 0.76 9.92
N VAL A 95 -6.51 -0.11 9.00
CA VAL A 95 -7.05 -1.46 8.85
C VAL A 95 -5.88 -2.44 8.84
N GLU A 96 -5.80 -3.25 9.90
CA GLU A 96 -4.80 -4.31 10.04
C GLU A 96 -5.26 -5.56 9.28
N ALA A 97 -4.33 -6.22 8.60
CA ALA A 97 -4.59 -7.42 7.82
C ALA A 97 -3.45 -8.44 7.95
N ASP A 98 -3.79 -9.72 7.79
CA ASP A 98 -2.82 -10.77 7.51
C ASP A 98 -2.64 -10.89 6.00
N LEU A 99 -1.40 -11.17 5.58
CA LEU A 99 -1.00 -11.34 4.19
C LEU A 99 -0.59 -12.79 3.95
N ALA A 100 -0.99 -13.34 2.80
CA ALA A 100 -0.55 -14.66 2.36
C ALA A 100 -0.12 -14.59 0.89
N ILE A 101 1.13 -14.96 0.58
CA ILE A 101 1.59 -15.04 -0.81
C ILE A 101 1.10 -16.35 -1.40
N ASN A 102 0.27 -16.26 -2.44
CA ASN A 102 -0.35 -17.38 -3.12
C ASN A 102 0.19 -17.48 -4.55
N GLY A 103 1.09 -18.44 -4.79
CA GLY A 103 1.72 -18.60 -6.12
C GLY A 103 2.76 -17.52 -6.43
N GLU A 104 2.79 -17.06 -7.68
CA GLU A 104 3.86 -16.18 -8.18
C GLU A 104 3.51 -14.69 -8.13
N LYS A 105 2.23 -14.35 -8.15
CA LYS A 105 1.78 -12.95 -8.30
C LYS A 105 0.74 -12.52 -7.26
N GLN A 106 0.07 -13.47 -6.61
CA GLN A 106 -1.09 -13.15 -5.80
C GLN A 106 -0.74 -13.01 -4.32
N VAL A 107 -1.27 -11.96 -3.71
CA VAL A 107 -1.26 -11.71 -2.27
C VAL A 107 -2.68 -11.77 -1.75
N GLY A 108 -2.99 -12.79 -0.97
CA GLY A 108 -4.23 -12.89 -0.21
C GLY A 108 -4.23 -11.91 0.96
N VAL A 109 -5.37 -11.28 1.23
CA VAL A 109 -5.52 -10.26 2.28
C VAL A 109 -6.68 -10.67 3.18
N THR A 110 -6.40 -10.83 4.47
CA THR A 110 -7.43 -11.11 5.49
C THR A 110 -7.47 -9.97 6.48
N PHE A 111 -8.49 -9.12 6.39
CA PHE A 111 -8.68 -8.00 7.32
C PHE A 111 -9.00 -8.52 8.73
N LYS A 112 -8.33 -7.98 9.73
CA LYS A 112 -8.46 -8.39 11.14
C LYS A 112 -9.10 -7.34 12.01
N LYS A 113 -8.58 -6.12 11.97
CA LYS A 113 -9.04 -5.01 12.81
C LYS A 113 -9.09 -3.73 12.00
N GLY A 114 -10.02 -2.86 12.34
CA GLY A 114 -10.10 -1.54 11.74
C GLY A 114 -10.56 -0.50 12.75
N GLY A 115 -10.12 0.72 12.59
CA GLY A 115 -10.52 1.82 13.45
C GLY A 115 -9.53 2.98 13.43
N TRP A 116 -9.47 3.69 14.55
CA TRP A 116 -8.68 4.91 14.70
C TRP A 116 -7.37 4.64 15.45
N ILE A 117 -6.30 5.27 14.99
CA ILE A 117 -5.02 5.37 15.68
C ILE A 117 -4.71 6.84 15.90
N GLY A 118 -4.44 7.21 17.15
CA GLY A 118 -4.12 8.56 17.55
C GLY A 118 -2.67 8.98 17.29
N PRO A 119 -2.32 10.21 17.69
CA PRO A 119 -0.97 10.73 17.53
C PRO A 119 0.05 9.91 18.32
N SER A 120 1.30 9.94 17.86
CA SER A 120 2.42 9.41 18.64
C SER A 120 2.64 10.28 19.87
N ILE A 121 2.64 9.66 21.04
CA ILE A 121 2.98 10.28 22.32
C ILE A 121 4.40 9.81 22.69
N SER A 122 4.94 10.28 23.82
CA SER A 122 6.29 9.93 24.29
C SER A 122 6.62 8.44 24.04
N ASN A 123 7.81 8.14 23.56
CA ASN A 123 8.32 6.81 23.25
C ASN A 123 7.62 6.07 22.08
N GLY A 124 6.98 6.79 21.16
CA GLY A 124 6.37 6.21 19.97
C GLY A 124 5.04 5.48 20.25
N TRP A 125 4.54 5.49 21.47
CA TRP A 125 3.23 4.90 21.77
C TRP A 125 2.10 5.71 21.13
N ARG A 126 1.11 5.00 20.56
CA ARG A 126 -0.09 5.59 19.93
C ARG A 126 -1.36 5.00 20.56
N PRO A 127 -2.32 5.80 21.00
CA PRO A 127 -3.63 5.30 21.40
C PRO A 127 -4.34 4.68 20.21
N LYS A 128 -4.92 3.48 20.40
CA LYS A 128 -5.61 2.71 19.36
C LYS A 128 -7.04 2.40 19.80
N LEU A 129 -8.00 2.68 18.92
CA LEU A 129 -9.38 2.26 19.05
C LEU A 129 -9.73 1.40 17.85
N LEU A 130 -9.39 0.13 17.91
CA LEU A 130 -9.59 -0.85 16.84
C LEU A 130 -10.69 -1.82 17.24
N LYS A 131 -11.51 -2.22 16.25
CA LYS A 131 -12.53 -3.27 16.36
C LYS A 131 -12.22 -4.41 15.40
N ASP A 132 -12.57 -5.62 15.77
CA ASP A 132 -12.44 -6.77 14.90
C ASP A 132 -13.32 -6.62 13.67
N ILE A 133 -12.77 -7.03 12.51
CA ILE A 133 -13.48 -7.08 11.23
C ILE A 133 -13.80 -8.53 10.94
N ASN A 134 -15.07 -8.85 10.76
CA ASN A 134 -15.50 -10.14 10.28
C ASN A 134 -15.60 -10.10 8.75
N GLN A 135 -14.51 -10.51 8.08
CA GLN A 135 -14.45 -10.52 6.62
C GLN A 135 -15.24 -11.71 6.07
N SER A 136 -16.28 -11.44 5.31
CA SER A 136 -17.17 -12.46 4.73
C SER A 136 -16.84 -12.83 3.28
N PHE A 137 -15.85 -12.19 2.67
CA PHE A 137 -15.44 -12.42 1.28
C PHE A 137 -13.93 -12.51 1.15
N PRO A 138 -13.39 -13.31 0.23
CA PRO A 138 -11.97 -13.35 -0.05
C PRO A 138 -11.51 -12.03 -0.68
N ALA A 139 -10.41 -11.46 -0.18
CA ALA A 139 -9.74 -10.34 -0.80
C ALA A 139 -8.32 -10.74 -1.20
N TRP A 140 -7.91 -10.35 -2.39
CA TRP A 140 -6.58 -10.60 -2.91
C TRP A 140 -6.17 -9.52 -3.91
N LEU A 141 -4.88 -9.42 -4.12
CA LEU A 141 -4.25 -8.54 -5.09
C LEU A 141 -3.30 -9.35 -5.95
N ASP A 142 -3.40 -9.25 -7.26
CA ASP A 142 -2.37 -9.71 -8.18
C ASP A 142 -1.35 -8.58 -8.38
N ILE A 143 -0.10 -8.85 -8.04
CA ILE A 143 1.01 -7.92 -8.26
C ILE A 143 1.48 -8.10 -9.70
N THR A 144 1.32 -7.06 -10.50
CA THR A 144 1.68 -7.08 -11.92
C THR A 144 3.00 -6.39 -12.23
N VAL A 145 3.41 -5.46 -11.37
CA VAL A 145 4.72 -4.80 -11.40
C VAL A 145 5.20 -4.60 -9.97
N ILE A 146 6.47 -4.89 -9.69
CA ILE A 146 7.10 -4.56 -8.42
C ILE A 146 8.59 -4.30 -8.59
N ASP A 147 9.06 -3.21 -7.98
CA ASP A 147 10.48 -2.90 -7.79
C ASP A 147 10.68 -2.03 -6.52
N GLU A 148 11.86 -1.43 -6.37
CA GLU A 148 12.21 -0.58 -5.22
C GLU A 148 11.43 0.73 -5.12
N SER A 149 10.67 1.13 -6.14
CA SER A 149 9.99 2.42 -6.21
C SER A 149 8.51 2.33 -6.60
N LEU A 150 8.17 1.39 -7.48
CA LEU A 150 6.86 1.25 -8.10
C LEU A 150 6.24 -0.10 -7.79
N ARG A 151 4.96 -0.11 -7.43
CA ARG A 151 4.14 -1.31 -7.37
C ARG A 151 2.82 -1.07 -8.11
N ILE A 152 2.48 -1.97 -9.03
CA ILE A 152 1.17 -2.02 -9.66
C ILE A 152 0.51 -3.33 -9.26
N CYS A 153 -0.77 -3.26 -8.88
CA CYS A 153 -1.54 -4.43 -8.53
C CYS A 153 -3.00 -4.32 -8.97
N ARG A 154 -3.64 -5.49 -9.12
CA ARG A 154 -5.05 -5.60 -9.50
C ARG A 154 -5.81 -6.36 -8.42
N GLY A 155 -6.87 -5.76 -7.91
CA GLY A 155 -7.77 -6.40 -6.95
C GLY A 155 -8.73 -7.40 -7.62
N ASN A 156 -9.34 -8.26 -6.82
CA ASN A 156 -10.31 -9.28 -7.25
C ASN A 156 -11.53 -8.71 -8.01
N ALA A 157 -11.84 -7.43 -7.87
CA ALA A 157 -12.87 -6.73 -8.65
C ALA A 157 -12.33 -6.08 -9.95
N GLY A 158 -11.07 -6.37 -10.34
CA GLY A 158 -10.42 -5.80 -11.52
C GLY A 158 -9.90 -4.37 -11.34
N THR A 159 -10.05 -3.78 -10.17
CA THR A 159 -9.50 -2.44 -9.87
C THR A 159 -7.98 -2.48 -9.93
N CYS A 160 -7.41 -1.57 -10.70
CA CYS A 160 -5.97 -1.38 -10.79
C CYS A 160 -5.52 -0.28 -9.83
N PHE A 161 -4.39 -0.51 -9.17
CA PHE A 161 -3.76 0.42 -8.23
C PHE A 161 -2.29 0.61 -8.62
N ALA A 162 -1.83 1.87 -8.67
CA ALA A 162 -0.42 2.21 -8.84
C ALA A 162 0.07 2.96 -7.59
N LEU A 163 1.13 2.43 -6.99
CA LEU A 163 1.65 2.89 -5.71
C LEU A 163 3.15 3.20 -5.83
N ILE A 164 3.58 4.23 -5.12
CA ILE A 164 4.98 4.63 -5.01
C ILE A 164 5.48 4.33 -3.60
N LYS A 165 6.69 3.79 -3.50
CA LYS A 165 7.33 3.49 -2.21
C LYS A 165 7.74 4.76 -1.48
N ARG A 166 7.31 4.92 -0.23
CA ARG A 166 7.69 6.01 0.67
C ARG A 166 8.93 5.59 1.46
N LYS A 167 10.01 6.35 1.30
CA LYS A 167 11.29 6.10 2.01
C LYS A 167 11.43 6.87 3.31
N ASP A 168 10.54 7.82 3.52
CA ASP A 168 10.51 8.72 4.69
C ASP A 168 9.68 8.18 5.86
N ILE A 169 9.01 7.02 5.68
CA ILE A 169 8.17 6.37 6.70
C ILE A 169 8.69 4.94 6.92
N SER A 170 8.93 4.58 8.19
CA SER A 170 9.38 3.24 8.56
C SER A 170 8.22 2.25 8.69
N VAL A 171 8.44 1.01 8.26
CA VAL A 171 7.50 -0.11 8.46
C VAL A 171 7.31 -0.39 9.94
N GLU A 172 8.38 -0.32 10.73
CA GLU A 172 8.43 -0.64 12.15
C GLU A 172 7.57 0.32 13.00
N GLU A 173 7.30 1.52 12.50
CA GLU A 173 6.39 2.48 13.14
C GLU A 173 4.95 1.92 13.23
N TRP A 174 4.55 1.08 12.26
CA TRP A 174 3.19 0.57 12.11
C TRP A 174 3.07 -0.93 12.36
N ILE A 175 4.11 -1.68 12.01
CA ILE A 175 4.25 -3.13 12.21
C ILE A 175 5.52 -3.35 13.04
N PRO A 176 5.44 -3.29 14.38
CA PRO A 176 6.60 -3.47 15.24
C PRO A 176 7.22 -4.86 15.07
N ASN A 177 8.56 -4.93 15.13
CA ASN A 177 9.25 -6.20 15.18
C ASN A 177 8.86 -6.97 16.45
N PRO A 178 8.48 -8.25 16.37
CA PRO A 178 8.15 -9.06 17.53
C PRO A 178 9.38 -9.32 18.43
N ASN A 179 10.60 -9.20 17.90
CA ASN A 179 11.87 -9.29 18.63
C ASN A 179 12.67 -8.00 18.47
N PRO A 180 12.52 -7.01 19.36
CA PRO A 180 13.32 -5.77 19.31
C PRO A 180 14.73 -5.91 19.86
N GLN A 181 15.33 -7.12 19.84
CA GLN A 181 16.71 -7.38 20.27
C GLN A 181 17.54 -7.84 19.07
N GLY A 182 18.23 -6.88 18.49
CA GLY A 182 19.32 -7.03 17.54
C GLY A 182 20.20 -5.82 17.65
#